data_e020a548716b5744a960a65e61a822de
#
_entry.id   e020a548716b5744a960a65e61a822de
#
_cell.length_a   1.000
_cell.length_b   1.000
_cell.length_c   1.000
_cell.angle_alpha   90.00
_cell.angle_beta   90.00
_cell.angle_gamma   90.00
#
_symmetry.space_group_name_H-M   'P 1'
#
loop_
_entity.id
_entity.type
_entity.pdbx_description
1 polymer ?
#
loop_
_entity_poly.entity_id
_entity_poly.type
_entity_poly.pdbx_seq_one_letter_code
_entity_poly.pdbx_strand_id
1 'polypeptide(L)'
;MINHQKRILAGTLVGMAIPTAIYLVLPKTPIVHTAYVFLLFSAILAGASLWRISTCTRQDYLTNLAFPLALKQYLSATISLAVIFVLLDLFGTWSMEWTWYAALQVILLCFTAWRLLSIGAGQEEINRVGENVKAQVTSWKMIQADANAILLSTTGDLRKDVAAVHDAIRYADPMSKPEVASIDAAISRDITDLKGLVQAGKADEVHVLSLQIQNEIQDRANRLKVLK
;
A
#
# COMPACT_ATOMS: atom_id res chain seq x y z
N MET A 1 2.67 11.60 -19.49
CA MET A 1 1.35 11.19 -18.97
C MET A 1 0.25 11.14 -20.02
N ILE A 2 0.03 12.19 -20.82
CA ILE A 2 -1.06 12.28 -21.83
C ILE A 2 -1.06 11.13 -22.86
N ASN A 3 0.12 10.67 -23.30
CA ASN A 3 0.20 9.58 -24.28
C ASN A 3 -0.20 8.21 -23.73
N HIS A 4 -0.02 7.96 -22.42
CA HIS A 4 -0.39 6.68 -21.80
C HIS A 4 -1.91 6.56 -21.63
N GLN A 5 -2.55 7.64 -21.19
CA GLN A 5 -4.02 7.72 -21.05
C GLN A 5 -4.73 7.55 -22.40
N LYS A 6 -4.20 8.16 -23.48
CA LYS A 6 -4.73 7.99 -24.83
C LYS A 6 -4.63 6.52 -25.30
N ARG A 7 -3.55 5.81 -24.96
CA ARG A 7 -3.40 4.37 -25.29
C ARG A 7 -4.41 3.51 -24.55
N ILE A 8 -4.68 3.80 -23.28
CA ILE A 8 -5.69 3.08 -22.49
C ILE A 8 -7.08 3.30 -23.08
N LEU A 9 -7.43 4.55 -23.41
CA LEU A 9 -8.70 4.87 -24.04
C LEU A 9 -8.86 4.15 -25.38
N ALA A 10 -7.83 4.19 -26.23
CA ALA A 10 -7.84 3.48 -27.52
C ALA A 10 -7.98 1.95 -27.34
N GLY A 11 -7.28 1.36 -26.37
CA GLY A 11 -7.39 -0.07 -26.05
C GLY A 11 -8.78 -0.44 -25.56
N THR A 12 -9.42 0.40 -24.74
CA THR A 12 -10.81 0.19 -24.29
C THR A 12 -11.79 0.26 -25.46
N LEU A 13 -11.64 1.24 -26.37
CA LEU A 13 -12.48 1.36 -27.56
C LEU A 13 -12.33 0.15 -28.49
N VAL A 14 -11.12 -0.34 -28.70
CA VAL A 14 -10.87 -1.58 -29.47
C VAL A 14 -11.52 -2.79 -28.77
N GLY A 15 -11.38 -2.89 -27.44
CA GLY A 15 -12.03 -3.94 -26.64
C GLY A 15 -13.56 -3.93 -26.73
N MET A 16 -14.17 -2.77 -26.96
CA MET A 16 -15.62 -2.64 -27.20
C MET A 16 -16.00 -2.90 -28.66
N ALA A 17 -15.14 -2.58 -29.61
CA ALA A 17 -15.39 -2.76 -31.03
C ALA A 17 -15.50 -4.26 -31.42
N ILE A 18 -14.69 -5.12 -30.81
CA ILE A 18 -14.70 -6.57 -31.10
C ILE A 18 -16.05 -7.22 -30.78
N PRO A 19 -16.60 -7.13 -29.54
CA PRO A 19 -17.91 -7.70 -29.26
C PRO A 19 -19.03 -7.04 -30.08
N THR A 20 -18.89 -5.75 -30.41
CA THR A 20 -19.87 -5.06 -31.27
C THR A 20 -19.88 -5.63 -32.69
N ALA A 21 -18.69 -5.86 -33.28
CA ALA A 21 -18.58 -6.45 -34.60
C ALA A 21 -19.18 -7.89 -34.63
N ILE A 22 -18.87 -8.69 -33.62
CA ILE A 22 -19.42 -10.05 -33.48
C ILE A 22 -20.95 -10.00 -33.33
N TYR A 23 -21.46 -9.08 -32.48
CA TYR A 23 -22.88 -8.88 -32.25
C TYR A 23 -23.64 -8.54 -33.56
N LEU A 24 -23.03 -7.75 -34.44
CA LEU A 24 -23.66 -7.35 -35.70
C LEU A 24 -23.90 -8.55 -36.67
N VAL A 25 -23.03 -9.56 -36.59
CA VAL A 25 -23.06 -10.75 -37.47
C VAL A 25 -23.96 -11.86 -36.91
N LEU A 26 -24.06 -12.00 -35.59
CA LEU A 26 -24.82 -13.06 -34.94
C LEU A 26 -26.33 -12.81 -35.00
N PRO A 27 -27.17 -13.90 -34.95
CA PRO A 27 -28.61 -13.79 -34.83
C PRO A 27 -28.99 -13.04 -33.53
N LYS A 28 -30.06 -12.23 -33.57
CA LYS A 28 -30.46 -11.35 -32.46
C LYS A 28 -31.33 -12.08 -31.44
N THR A 29 -30.77 -13.14 -30.85
CA THR A 29 -31.44 -13.87 -29.77
C THR A 29 -31.30 -13.12 -28.44
N PRO A 30 -32.19 -13.36 -27.46
CA PRO A 30 -32.07 -12.74 -26.11
C PRO A 30 -30.75 -13.07 -25.42
N ILE A 31 -30.19 -14.27 -25.65
CA ILE A 31 -28.87 -14.67 -25.09
C ILE A 31 -27.76 -13.84 -25.72
N VAL A 32 -27.75 -13.66 -27.04
CA VAL A 32 -26.73 -12.82 -27.72
C VAL A 32 -26.81 -11.37 -27.30
N HIS A 33 -28.02 -10.82 -27.11
CA HIS A 33 -28.20 -9.48 -26.56
C HIS A 33 -27.60 -9.35 -25.16
N THR A 34 -27.93 -10.28 -24.26
CA THR A 34 -27.45 -10.28 -22.88
C THR A 34 -25.94 -10.44 -22.84
N ALA A 35 -25.37 -11.35 -23.64
CA ALA A 35 -23.94 -11.53 -23.74
C ALA A 35 -23.21 -10.25 -24.20
N TYR A 36 -23.75 -9.57 -25.18
CA TYR A 36 -23.21 -8.31 -25.70
C TYR A 36 -23.17 -7.22 -24.62
N VAL A 37 -24.25 -7.04 -23.86
CA VAL A 37 -24.34 -6.04 -22.78
C VAL A 37 -23.27 -6.32 -21.70
N PHE A 38 -23.15 -7.56 -21.24
CA PHE A 38 -22.15 -7.90 -20.22
C PHE A 38 -20.71 -7.80 -20.73
N LEU A 39 -20.44 -8.13 -22.00
CA LEU A 39 -19.13 -7.94 -22.61
C LEU A 39 -18.73 -6.46 -22.72
N LEU A 40 -19.66 -5.60 -23.14
CA LEU A 40 -19.40 -4.14 -23.15
C LEU A 40 -19.12 -3.62 -21.75
N PHE A 41 -19.93 -4.00 -20.77
CA PHE A 41 -19.75 -3.59 -19.39
C PHE A 41 -18.40 -4.05 -18.85
N SER A 42 -18.00 -5.29 -19.11
CA SER A 42 -16.70 -5.82 -18.68
C SER A 42 -15.52 -5.10 -19.35
N ALA A 43 -15.63 -4.70 -20.61
CA ALA A 43 -14.62 -3.91 -21.31
C ALA A 43 -14.46 -2.50 -20.71
N ILE A 44 -15.57 -1.86 -20.33
CA ILE A 44 -15.55 -0.56 -19.62
C ILE A 44 -14.86 -0.68 -18.27
N LEU A 45 -15.20 -1.70 -17.47
CA LEU A 45 -14.57 -1.95 -16.18
C LEU A 45 -13.08 -2.21 -16.30
N ALA A 46 -12.66 -3.00 -17.31
CA ALA A 46 -11.24 -3.24 -17.59
C ALA A 46 -10.51 -1.95 -17.97
N GLY A 47 -11.10 -1.11 -18.81
CA GLY A 47 -10.56 0.20 -19.16
C GLY A 47 -10.42 1.14 -17.96
N ALA A 48 -11.46 1.21 -17.12
CA ALA A 48 -11.45 2.02 -15.90
C ALA A 48 -10.36 1.55 -14.91
N SER A 49 -10.10 0.23 -14.80
CA SER A 49 -9.04 -0.31 -13.95
C SER A 49 -7.65 0.10 -14.43
N LEU A 50 -7.40 0.01 -15.74
CA LEU A 50 -6.14 0.45 -16.33
C LEU A 50 -5.93 1.97 -16.17
N TRP A 51 -7.00 2.75 -16.30
CA TRP A 51 -6.97 4.20 -16.03
C TRP A 51 -6.55 4.50 -14.59
N ARG A 52 -7.15 3.81 -13.61
CA ARG A 52 -6.81 3.96 -12.20
C ARG A 52 -5.33 3.65 -11.93
N ILE A 53 -4.77 2.56 -12.50
CA ILE A 53 -3.36 2.22 -12.35
C ILE A 53 -2.45 3.35 -12.87
N SER A 54 -2.82 3.98 -14.00
CA SER A 54 -2.02 5.04 -14.61
C SER A 54 -1.98 6.33 -13.79
N THR A 55 -2.91 6.51 -12.85
CA THR A 55 -3.04 7.71 -12.00
C THR A 55 -2.56 7.49 -10.57
N CYS A 56 -2.29 6.24 -10.17
CA CYS A 56 -1.93 5.90 -8.79
C CYS A 56 -0.47 6.18 -8.44
N THR A 57 -0.25 6.57 -7.18
CA THR A 57 1.05 6.74 -6.56
C THR A 57 1.64 5.42 -6.09
N ARG A 58 2.97 5.37 -5.90
CA ARG A 58 3.74 4.17 -5.54
C ARG A 58 3.28 3.48 -4.23
N GLN A 59 2.60 4.20 -3.35
CA GLN A 59 2.13 3.67 -2.05
C GLN A 59 0.98 2.67 -2.17
N ASP A 60 0.18 2.75 -3.25
CA ASP A 60 -0.98 1.88 -3.47
C ASP A 60 -0.67 0.66 -4.37
N TYR A 61 0.59 0.26 -4.46
CA TYR A 61 1.06 -0.72 -5.44
C TYR A 61 0.33 -2.07 -5.35
N LEU A 62 0.02 -2.56 -4.13
CA LEU A 62 -0.70 -3.82 -3.93
C LEU A 62 -2.14 -3.75 -4.43
N THR A 63 -2.86 -2.68 -4.10
CA THR A 63 -4.23 -2.46 -4.61
C THR A 63 -4.22 -2.32 -6.12
N ASN A 64 -3.21 -1.64 -6.66
CA ASN A 64 -3.04 -1.43 -8.08
C ASN A 64 -2.72 -2.71 -8.86
N LEU A 65 -2.15 -3.72 -8.23
CA LEU A 65 -1.91 -5.03 -8.83
C LEU A 65 -3.11 -5.97 -8.68
N ALA A 66 -3.71 -6.01 -7.50
CA ALA A 66 -4.81 -6.93 -7.19
C ALA A 66 -6.13 -6.54 -7.89
N PHE A 67 -6.40 -5.25 -8.03
CA PHE A 67 -7.59 -4.72 -8.69
C PHE A 67 -7.70 -5.14 -10.17
N PRO A 68 -6.69 -4.89 -11.03
CA PRO A 68 -6.74 -5.32 -12.42
C PRO A 68 -6.71 -6.83 -12.58
N LEU A 69 -6.08 -7.56 -11.66
CA LEU A 69 -6.11 -9.02 -11.70
C LEU A 69 -7.52 -9.56 -11.47
N ALA A 70 -8.25 -9.01 -10.48
CA ALA A 70 -9.64 -9.39 -10.22
C ALA A 70 -10.56 -9.06 -11.43
N LEU A 71 -10.37 -7.89 -12.05
CA LEU A 71 -11.14 -7.50 -13.23
C LEU A 71 -10.75 -8.28 -14.48
N LYS A 72 -9.49 -8.67 -14.66
CA LYS A 72 -9.07 -9.58 -15.72
C LYS A 72 -9.74 -10.94 -15.56
N GLN A 73 -9.83 -11.48 -14.35
CA GLN A 73 -10.54 -12.74 -14.09
C GLN A 73 -12.03 -12.63 -14.40
N TYR A 74 -12.68 -11.53 -14.03
CA TYR A 74 -14.06 -11.24 -14.37
C TYR A 74 -14.27 -11.19 -15.90
N LEU A 75 -13.45 -10.44 -16.62
CA LEU A 75 -13.50 -10.35 -18.08
C LEU A 75 -13.33 -11.73 -18.73
N SER A 76 -12.35 -12.51 -18.29
CA SER A 76 -12.11 -13.86 -18.81
C SER A 76 -13.31 -14.80 -18.57
N ALA A 77 -13.87 -14.78 -17.35
CA ALA A 77 -15.04 -15.57 -17.02
C ALA A 77 -16.28 -15.14 -17.82
N THR A 78 -16.51 -13.84 -17.99
CA THR A 78 -17.61 -13.29 -18.80
C THR A 78 -17.49 -13.72 -20.26
N ILE A 79 -16.28 -13.65 -20.85
CA ILE A 79 -16.04 -14.11 -22.22
C ILE A 79 -16.30 -15.61 -22.34
N SER A 80 -15.78 -16.42 -21.40
CA SER A 80 -15.98 -17.88 -21.43
C SER A 80 -17.45 -18.25 -21.34
N LEU A 81 -18.20 -17.65 -20.41
CA LEU A 81 -19.63 -17.86 -20.29
C LEU A 81 -20.40 -17.42 -21.58
N ALA A 82 -20.07 -16.24 -22.12
CA ALA A 82 -20.67 -15.75 -23.34
C ALA A 82 -20.46 -16.72 -24.51
N VAL A 83 -19.25 -17.21 -24.70
CA VAL A 83 -18.93 -18.18 -25.76
C VAL A 83 -19.72 -19.47 -25.58
N ILE A 84 -19.75 -20.05 -24.38
CA ILE A 84 -20.47 -21.30 -24.10
C ILE A 84 -21.96 -21.13 -24.38
N PHE A 85 -22.60 -20.09 -23.81
CA PHE A 85 -24.05 -19.94 -23.95
C PHE A 85 -24.48 -19.53 -25.36
N VAL A 86 -23.70 -18.72 -26.07
CA VAL A 86 -23.98 -18.36 -27.47
C VAL A 86 -23.82 -19.59 -28.38
N LEU A 87 -22.82 -20.44 -28.15
CA LEU A 87 -22.68 -21.69 -28.93
C LEU A 87 -23.83 -22.65 -28.65
N LEU A 88 -24.22 -22.84 -27.38
CA LEU A 88 -25.37 -23.69 -27.04
C LEU A 88 -26.68 -23.19 -27.68
N ASP A 89 -26.90 -21.88 -27.75
CA ASP A 89 -28.03 -21.24 -28.38
C ASP A 89 -28.03 -21.44 -29.93
N LEU A 90 -26.85 -21.25 -30.54
CA LEU A 90 -26.70 -21.41 -32.01
C LEU A 90 -26.86 -22.85 -32.47
N PHE A 91 -26.40 -23.84 -31.70
CA PHE A 91 -26.53 -25.26 -32.05
C PHE A 91 -27.88 -25.85 -31.66
N GLY A 92 -28.75 -25.07 -31.01
CA GLY A 92 -30.11 -25.52 -30.63
C GLY A 92 -30.11 -26.72 -29.67
N THR A 93 -28.97 -27.01 -29.03
CA THR A 93 -28.79 -28.18 -28.17
C THR A 93 -29.47 -28.06 -26.83
N TRP A 94 -29.85 -26.83 -26.45
CA TRP A 94 -30.46 -26.55 -25.15
C TRP A 94 -31.41 -25.34 -25.22
N SER A 95 -32.67 -25.56 -24.86
CA SER A 95 -33.70 -24.51 -24.78
C SER A 95 -33.64 -23.78 -23.42
N MET A 96 -32.45 -23.34 -23.03
CA MET A 96 -32.26 -22.64 -21.76
C MET A 96 -32.73 -21.19 -21.85
N GLU A 97 -33.58 -20.75 -20.92
CA GLU A 97 -34.03 -19.36 -20.86
C GLU A 97 -32.84 -18.41 -20.63
N TRP A 98 -32.80 -17.30 -21.35
CA TRP A 98 -31.78 -16.26 -21.23
C TRP A 98 -31.64 -15.73 -19.79
N THR A 99 -32.68 -15.87 -18.95
CA THR A 99 -32.73 -15.49 -17.54
C THR A 99 -31.67 -16.21 -16.70
N TRP A 100 -31.41 -17.50 -16.98
CA TRP A 100 -30.35 -18.25 -16.28
C TRP A 100 -28.95 -17.73 -16.59
N TYR A 101 -28.70 -17.39 -17.86
CA TYR A 101 -27.45 -16.77 -18.26
C TYR A 101 -27.25 -15.40 -17.57
N ALA A 102 -28.29 -14.55 -17.56
CA ALA A 102 -28.27 -13.27 -16.90
C ALA A 102 -28.02 -13.42 -15.38
N ALA A 103 -28.68 -14.39 -14.73
CA ALA A 103 -28.49 -14.66 -13.31
C ALA A 103 -27.04 -15.06 -12.98
N LEU A 104 -26.42 -15.94 -13.78
CA LEU A 104 -25.01 -16.32 -13.61
C LEU A 104 -24.08 -15.13 -13.77
N GLN A 105 -24.32 -14.25 -14.74
CA GLN A 105 -23.53 -13.04 -14.94
C GLN A 105 -23.67 -12.06 -13.75
N VAL A 106 -24.86 -11.90 -13.20
CA VAL A 106 -25.07 -11.06 -11.99
C VAL A 106 -24.35 -11.65 -10.78
N ILE A 107 -24.41 -12.97 -10.57
CA ILE A 107 -23.67 -13.65 -9.49
C ILE A 107 -22.18 -13.43 -9.64
N LEU A 108 -21.63 -13.57 -10.85
CA LEU A 108 -20.22 -13.34 -11.15
C LEU A 108 -19.82 -11.87 -10.87
N LEU A 109 -20.68 -10.92 -11.24
CA LEU A 109 -20.48 -9.50 -10.97
C LEU A 109 -20.48 -9.21 -9.45
N CYS A 110 -21.45 -9.73 -8.70
CA CYS A 110 -21.51 -9.59 -7.25
C CYS A 110 -20.29 -10.18 -6.55
N PHE A 111 -19.84 -11.36 -6.97
CA PHE A 111 -18.63 -11.99 -6.45
C PHE A 111 -17.38 -11.14 -6.73
N THR A 112 -17.28 -10.58 -7.93
CA THR A 112 -16.18 -9.68 -8.29
C THR A 112 -16.22 -8.40 -7.49
N ALA A 113 -17.39 -7.78 -7.33
CA ALA A 113 -17.57 -6.58 -6.49
C ALA A 113 -17.16 -6.85 -5.03
N TRP A 114 -17.58 -7.98 -4.46
CA TRP A 114 -17.16 -8.37 -3.12
C TRP A 114 -15.64 -8.54 -2.99
N ARG A 115 -14.99 -9.19 -3.96
CA ARG A 115 -13.52 -9.30 -3.99
C ARG A 115 -12.83 -7.92 -4.05
N LEU A 116 -13.36 -7.00 -4.87
CA LEU A 116 -12.80 -5.64 -4.97
C LEU A 116 -12.94 -4.86 -3.66
N LEU A 117 -14.06 -5.00 -2.96
CA LEU A 117 -14.27 -4.40 -1.63
C LEU A 117 -13.30 -4.99 -0.58
N SER A 118 -13.10 -6.33 -0.60
CA SER A 118 -12.17 -7.00 0.31
C SER A 118 -10.71 -6.56 0.08
N ILE A 119 -10.30 -6.33 -1.17
CA ILE A 119 -8.98 -5.78 -1.51
C ILE A 119 -8.84 -4.36 -0.96
N GLY A 120 -9.88 -3.53 -1.08
CA GLY A 120 -9.90 -2.16 -0.55
C GLY A 120 -9.73 -2.12 0.97
N ALA A 121 -10.50 -2.93 1.69
CA ALA A 121 -10.42 -3.04 3.15
C ALA A 121 -9.04 -3.52 3.64
N GLY A 122 -8.45 -4.51 2.95
CA GLY A 122 -7.10 -4.99 3.24
C GLY A 122 -6.03 -3.91 3.05
N GLN A 123 -6.17 -3.03 2.05
CA GLN A 123 -5.24 -1.93 1.81
C GLN A 123 -5.33 -0.85 2.89
N GLU A 124 -6.52 -0.51 3.37
CA GLU A 124 -6.67 0.44 4.47
C GLU A 124 -5.95 -0.04 5.73
N GLU A 125 -6.07 -1.33 6.05
CA GLU A 125 -5.37 -1.91 7.20
C GLU A 125 -3.84 -1.87 7.03
N ILE A 126 -3.33 -2.23 5.84
CA ILE A 126 -1.89 -2.14 5.53
C ILE A 126 -1.39 -0.70 5.65
N ASN A 127 -2.13 0.27 5.14
CA ASN A 127 -1.77 1.68 5.22
C ASN A 127 -1.77 2.17 6.68
N ARG A 128 -2.79 1.80 7.47
CA ARG A 128 -2.87 2.14 8.90
C ARG A 128 -1.69 1.59 9.69
N VAL A 129 -1.34 0.32 9.47
CA VAL A 129 -0.16 -0.29 10.09
C VAL A 129 1.12 0.39 9.64
N GLY A 130 1.24 0.68 8.34
CA GLY A 130 2.40 1.37 7.77
C GLY A 130 2.60 2.78 8.33
N GLU A 131 1.52 3.55 8.50
CA GLU A 131 1.56 4.89 9.10
C GLU A 131 1.95 4.84 10.57
N ASN A 132 1.40 3.89 11.34
CA ASN A 132 1.76 3.69 12.73
C ASN A 132 3.24 3.34 12.89
N VAL A 133 3.75 2.39 12.10
CA VAL A 133 5.18 2.03 12.09
C VAL A 133 6.05 3.22 11.70
N LYS A 134 5.64 3.97 10.68
CA LYS A 134 6.38 5.17 10.25
C LYS A 134 6.41 6.24 11.33
N ALA A 135 5.30 6.48 12.03
CA ALA A 135 5.25 7.44 13.14
C ALA A 135 6.20 7.03 14.28
N GLN A 136 6.17 5.74 14.67
CA GLN A 136 7.03 5.18 15.71
C GLN A 136 8.52 5.31 15.37
N VAL A 137 8.90 5.03 14.12
CA VAL A 137 10.29 5.14 13.66
C VAL A 137 10.73 6.60 13.48
N THR A 138 9.81 7.50 13.10
CA THR A 138 10.14 8.90 12.84
C THR A 138 10.61 9.61 14.11
N SER A 139 9.98 9.36 15.25
CA SER A 139 10.39 9.94 16.53
C SER A 139 11.83 9.60 16.87
N TRP A 140 12.21 8.33 16.76
CA TRP A 140 13.59 7.89 17.01
C TRP A 140 14.60 8.47 16.01
N LYS A 141 14.23 8.59 14.74
CA LYS A 141 15.08 9.23 13.72
C LYS A 141 15.35 10.72 14.01
N MET A 142 14.40 11.41 14.62
CA MET A 142 14.63 12.79 15.05
C MET A 142 15.68 12.87 16.16
N ILE A 143 15.58 12.01 17.19
CA ILE A 143 16.60 11.89 18.25
C ILE A 143 17.98 11.58 17.66
N GLN A 144 18.04 10.67 16.68
CA GLN A 144 19.29 10.33 15.97
C GLN A 144 19.86 11.51 15.18
N ALA A 145 18.99 12.30 14.51
CA ALA A 145 19.42 13.49 13.80
C ALA A 145 19.97 14.56 14.73
N ASP A 146 19.33 14.77 15.89
CA ASP A 146 19.78 15.72 16.91
C ASP A 146 21.13 15.30 17.50
N ALA A 147 21.30 14.03 17.87
CA ALA A 147 22.58 13.51 18.35
C ALA A 147 23.71 13.65 17.31
N ASN A 148 23.42 13.40 16.04
CA ASN A 148 24.37 13.60 14.94
C ASN A 148 24.76 15.08 14.79
N ALA A 149 23.79 16.00 14.92
CA ALA A 149 24.06 17.44 14.84
C ALA A 149 24.99 17.92 15.97
N ILE A 150 24.80 17.38 17.19
CA ILE A 150 25.69 17.66 18.33
C ILE A 150 27.10 17.13 18.03
N LEU A 151 27.22 15.88 17.56
CA LEU A 151 28.52 15.28 17.23
C LEU A 151 29.31 16.08 16.19
N LEU A 152 28.60 16.57 15.14
CA LEU A 152 29.23 17.38 14.10
C LEU A 152 29.73 18.76 14.59
N SER A 153 29.06 19.33 15.60
CA SER A 153 29.43 20.63 16.19
C SER A 153 30.44 20.52 17.33
N THR A 154 30.72 19.29 17.82
CA THR A 154 31.59 19.07 18.97
C THR A 154 33.03 18.82 18.52
N THR A 155 34.01 19.50 19.16
CA THR A 155 35.44 19.35 18.92
C THR A 155 36.18 19.08 20.24
N GLY A 156 37.43 18.59 20.15
CA GLY A 156 38.28 18.36 21.33
C GLY A 156 37.83 17.14 22.16
N ASP A 157 38.10 17.21 23.48
CA ASP A 157 37.93 16.06 24.39
C ASP A 157 36.47 15.62 24.58
N LEU A 158 35.52 16.57 24.48
CA LEU A 158 34.10 16.30 24.59
C LEU A 158 33.57 15.39 23.44
N ARG A 159 34.26 15.36 22.32
CA ARG A 159 33.85 14.60 21.16
C ARG A 159 33.74 13.11 21.42
N LYS A 160 34.57 12.57 22.32
CA LYS A 160 34.55 11.13 22.67
C LYS A 160 33.25 10.74 23.36
N ASP A 161 32.80 11.53 24.34
CA ASP A 161 31.57 11.24 25.09
C ASP A 161 30.33 11.41 24.20
N VAL A 162 30.31 12.49 23.41
CA VAL A 162 29.21 12.72 22.43
C VAL A 162 29.17 11.63 21.35
N ALA A 163 30.31 11.15 20.87
CA ALA A 163 30.36 10.06 19.89
C ALA A 163 29.82 8.76 20.49
N ALA A 164 30.10 8.46 21.75
CA ALA A 164 29.57 7.28 22.42
C ALA A 164 28.03 7.33 22.54
N VAL A 165 27.44 8.49 22.83
CA VAL A 165 25.98 8.70 22.83
C VAL A 165 25.41 8.54 21.42
N HIS A 166 26.01 9.20 20.42
CA HIS A 166 25.59 9.08 19.03
C HIS A 166 25.58 7.60 18.57
N ASP A 167 26.63 6.85 18.85
CA ASP A 167 26.73 5.44 18.46
C ASP A 167 25.70 4.59 19.21
N ALA A 168 25.46 4.83 20.49
CA ALA A 168 24.42 4.14 21.24
C ALA A 168 23.03 4.35 20.62
N ILE A 169 22.69 5.59 20.23
CA ILE A 169 21.42 5.92 19.56
C ILE A 169 21.36 5.29 18.16
N ARG A 170 22.45 5.34 17.40
CA ARG A 170 22.53 4.84 16.03
C ARG A 170 22.26 3.34 15.93
N TYR A 171 22.77 2.57 16.90
CA TYR A 171 22.62 1.10 16.90
C TYR A 171 21.42 0.61 17.71
N ALA A 172 20.68 1.50 18.37
CA ALA A 172 19.44 1.14 19.05
C ALA A 172 18.31 0.79 18.06
N ASP A 173 17.40 -0.06 18.49
CA ASP A 173 16.18 -0.40 17.73
C ASP A 173 15.34 0.87 17.52
N PRO A 174 15.05 1.29 16.28
CA PRO A 174 14.31 2.53 16.01
C PRO A 174 12.81 2.44 16.34
N MET A 175 12.30 1.24 16.63
CA MET A 175 10.88 1.05 16.97
C MET A 175 10.56 1.60 18.35
N SER A 176 9.67 2.60 18.40
CA SER A 176 9.09 3.07 19.65
C SER A 176 7.75 2.38 19.89
N LYS A 177 7.52 1.92 21.14
CA LYS A 177 6.25 1.33 21.58
C LYS A 177 5.71 2.18 22.76
N PRO A 178 4.39 2.15 23.02
CA PRO A 178 3.81 2.93 24.12
C PRO A 178 4.49 2.71 25.48
N GLU A 179 4.97 1.48 25.72
CA GLU A 179 5.62 1.08 26.98
C GLU A 179 7.01 1.71 27.18
N VAL A 180 7.67 2.15 26.11
CA VAL A 180 8.96 2.83 26.16
C VAL A 180 8.88 4.32 25.82
N ALA A 181 7.70 4.85 25.53
CA ALA A 181 7.50 6.24 25.10
C ALA A 181 8.00 7.26 26.17
N SER A 182 7.88 6.93 27.45
CA SER A 182 8.40 7.77 28.53
C SER A 182 9.92 7.84 28.54
N ILE A 183 10.59 6.73 28.22
CA ILE A 183 12.06 6.65 28.10
C ILE A 183 12.52 7.41 26.86
N ASP A 184 11.83 7.24 25.72
CA ASP A 184 12.13 7.99 24.50
C ASP A 184 12.02 9.51 24.71
N ALA A 185 11.00 9.95 25.49
CA ALA A 185 10.84 11.35 25.84
C ALA A 185 11.93 11.86 26.81
N ALA A 186 12.42 11.01 27.73
CA ALA A 186 13.56 11.34 28.60
C ALA A 186 14.84 11.50 27.77
N ILE A 187 15.19 10.52 26.94
CA ILE A 187 16.33 10.56 26.03
C ILE A 187 16.31 11.81 25.15
N SER A 188 15.14 12.18 24.59
CA SER A 188 15.01 13.38 23.75
C SER A 188 15.29 14.66 24.51
N ARG A 189 14.87 14.76 25.78
CA ARG A 189 15.20 15.92 26.66
C ARG A 189 16.68 15.95 26.97
N ASP A 190 17.24 14.82 27.37
CA ASP A 190 18.66 14.73 27.74
C ASP A 190 19.60 15.03 26.57
N ILE A 191 19.22 14.68 25.34
CA ILE A 191 19.93 15.10 24.12
C ILE A 191 19.87 16.62 23.94
N THR A 192 18.74 17.25 24.24
CA THR A 192 18.63 18.72 24.19
C THR A 192 19.52 19.39 25.25
N ASP A 193 19.53 18.84 26.46
CA ASP A 193 20.37 19.34 27.56
C ASP A 193 21.85 19.10 27.26
N LEU A 194 22.20 17.94 26.70
CA LEU A 194 23.56 17.62 26.23
C LEU A 194 24.07 18.67 25.23
N LYS A 195 23.23 19.09 24.30
CA LYS A 195 23.56 20.15 23.34
C LYS A 195 23.90 21.45 24.05
N GLY A 196 23.12 21.84 25.06
CA GLY A 196 23.38 23.04 25.87
C GLY A 196 24.69 22.96 26.63
N LEU A 197 25.00 21.82 27.26
CA LEU A 197 26.24 21.61 28.03
C LEU A 197 27.48 21.59 27.13
N VAL A 198 27.40 20.98 25.94
CA VAL A 198 28.47 21.02 24.95
C VAL A 198 28.76 22.45 24.49
N GLN A 199 27.71 23.23 24.21
CA GLN A 199 27.88 24.65 23.86
C GLN A 199 28.48 25.50 24.99
N ALA A 200 28.16 25.13 26.23
CA ALA A 200 28.73 25.81 27.43
C ALA A 200 30.15 25.34 27.80
N GLY A 201 30.68 24.30 27.15
CA GLY A 201 32.01 23.74 27.38
C GLY A 201 32.19 23.05 28.75
N LYS A 202 31.09 22.54 29.35
CA LYS A 202 31.05 21.94 30.69
C LYS A 202 31.40 20.43 30.64
N ALA A 203 32.68 20.11 30.60
CA ALA A 203 33.18 18.76 30.36
C ALA A 203 32.67 17.72 31.36
N ASP A 204 32.72 17.99 32.66
CA ASP A 204 32.28 17.02 33.67
C ASP A 204 30.77 16.72 33.59
N GLU A 205 29.94 17.75 33.35
CA GLU A 205 28.49 17.61 33.20
C GLU A 205 28.14 16.84 31.89
N VAL A 206 28.87 17.09 30.80
CA VAL A 206 28.73 16.35 29.52
C VAL A 206 29.04 14.88 29.73
N HIS A 207 30.13 14.55 30.44
CA HIS A 207 30.49 13.15 30.71
C HIS A 207 29.41 12.43 31.51
N VAL A 208 28.92 13.04 32.62
CA VAL A 208 27.86 12.44 33.45
C VAL A 208 26.56 12.21 32.66
N LEU A 209 26.10 13.25 31.94
CA LEU A 209 24.86 13.15 31.14
C LEU A 209 25.00 12.15 30.00
N SER A 210 26.18 12.05 29.37
CA SER A 210 26.44 11.06 28.32
C SER A 210 26.31 9.60 28.82
N LEU A 211 26.82 9.34 30.05
CA LEU A 211 26.64 8.01 30.68
C LEU A 211 25.17 7.74 31.03
N GLN A 212 24.44 8.74 31.52
CA GLN A 212 23.03 8.63 31.83
C GLN A 212 22.23 8.24 30.56
N ILE A 213 22.41 8.96 29.45
CA ILE A 213 21.73 8.68 28.18
C ILE A 213 22.03 7.24 27.69
N GLN A 214 23.30 6.80 27.80
CA GLN A 214 23.66 5.42 27.41
C GLN A 214 22.92 4.37 28.27
N ASN A 215 22.80 4.62 29.60
CA ASN A 215 22.04 3.73 30.48
C ASN A 215 20.54 3.71 30.14
N GLU A 216 19.94 4.83 29.82
CA GLU A 216 18.55 4.92 29.38
C GLU A 216 18.30 4.18 28.07
N ILE A 217 19.22 4.28 27.10
CA ILE A 217 19.17 3.54 25.85
C ILE A 217 19.25 2.03 26.12
N GLN A 218 20.10 1.61 27.06
CA GLN A 218 20.22 0.21 27.45
C GLN A 218 18.96 -0.32 28.16
N ASP A 219 18.35 0.48 29.07
CA ASP A 219 17.06 0.12 29.72
C ASP A 219 15.94 0.00 28.66
N ARG A 220 15.87 0.98 27.76
CA ARG A 220 14.96 0.92 26.61
C ARG A 220 15.13 -0.36 25.81
N ALA A 221 16.36 -0.73 25.46
CA ALA A 221 16.67 -1.93 24.69
C ALA A 221 16.23 -3.21 25.42
N ASN A 222 16.45 -3.26 26.75
CA ASN A 222 16.02 -4.40 27.57
C ASN A 222 14.49 -4.53 27.63
N ARG A 223 13.76 -3.43 27.79
CA ARG A 223 12.29 -3.44 27.76
C ARG A 223 11.74 -3.86 26.39
N LEU A 224 12.31 -3.36 25.30
CA LEU A 224 11.91 -3.76 23.95
C LEU A 224 12.15 -5.25 23.67
N LYS A 225 13.19 -5.87 24.25
CA LYS A 225 13.42 -7.32 24.14
C LYS A 225 12.31 -8.15 24.79
N VAL A 226 11.77 -7.69 25.90
CA VAL A 226 10.67 -8.38 26.60
C VAL A 226 9.33 -8.27 25.85
N LEU A 227 9.21 -7.23 25.01
CA LEU A 227 7.99 -6.95 24.24
C LEU A 227 7.98 -7.59 22.84
N LYS A 228 9.06 -8.26 22.44
CA LYS A 228 9.16 -9.03 21.18
C LYS A 228 8.70 -10.45 21.37
#